data_f81e9bb5ce93f605a7886390943b746e
#
_entry.id   f81e9bb5ce93f605a7886390943b746e
#
_cell.length_a   1.000
_cell.length_b   1.000
_cell.length_c   1.000
_cell.angle_alpha   90.00
_cell.angle_beta   90.00
_cell.angle_gamma   90.00
#
_symmetry.space_group_name_H-M   'P 1'
#
loop_
_entity.id
_entity.type
_entity.pdbx_description
1 polymer ?
#
loop_
_entity_poly.entity_id
_entity_poly.type
_entity_poly.pdbx_seq_one_letter_code
_entity_poly.pdbx_strand_id
1 'polypeptide(L)'
;MAASIVQRGVKECFLCRRDAEQVMYYGPIQAAGLHKHHIMFGNPGRKLSEKYGLWCWLCVRHHTSSSEAVHKNRENDLYLKRLAQEAFESNHSRDEWMQIFEKNYLSSEPKSQEDAKESQEVGFWLIE
;
A
#
# COMPACT_ATOMS: atom_id res chain seq x y z
N MET A 1 -6.43 -3.88 18.77
CA MET A 1 -5.54 -3.74 17.59
C MET A 1 -5.62 -5.00 16.75
N ALA A 2 -5.86 -4.85 15.46
CA ALA A 2 -5.99 -6.02 14.58
C ALA A 2 -4.63 -6.44 14.06
N ALA A 3 -4.45 -7.75 13.87
CA ALA A 3 -3.28 -8.26 13.17
C ALA A 3 -3.32 -7.81 11.71
N SER A 4 -2.14 -7.77 11.06
CA SER A 4 -2.08 -7.37 9.67
C SER A 4 -2.78 -8.39 8.78
N ILE A 5 -3.64 -7.90 7.89
CA ILE A 5 -4.24 -8.77 6.87
C ILE A 5 -3.47 -8.67 5.55
N VAL A 6 -2.52 -7.74 5.47
CA VAL A 6 -1.68 -7.55 4.28
C VAL A 6 -0.42 -8.38 4.37
N GLN A 7 0.24 -8.35 5.53
CA GLN A 7 1.49 -9.09 5.75
C GLN A 7 1.27 -10.11 6.85
N ARG A 8 1.20 -11.37 6.46
CA ARG A 8 1.03 -12.47 7.41
C ARG A 8 2.32 -13.27 7.46
N GLY A 9 2.62 -13.81 8.65
CA GLY A 9 3.79 -14.65 8.81
C GLY A 9 4.98 -13.88 9.36
N VAL A 10 6.11 -13.94 8.67
CA VAL A 10 7.38 -13.45 9.20
C VAL A 10 7.42 -11.93 9.26
N LYS A 11 7.95 -11.40 10.36
CA LYS A 11 8.16 -9.95 10.52
C LYS A 11 9.43 -9.58 9.76
N GLU A 12 9.27 -8.95 8.64
CA GLU A 12 10.38 -8.49 7.78
C GLU A 12 9.88 -7.30 6.96
N CYS A 13 10.79 -6.56 6.33
CA CYS A 13 10.37 -5.45 5.47
C CYS A 13 9.59 -5.98 4.29
N PHE A 14 8.35 -5.56 4.18
CA PHE A 14 7.44 -6.06 3.14
C PHE A 14 7.95 -5.72 1.74
N LEU A 15 8.47 -4.51 1.54
CA LEU A 15 8.96 -4.10 0.22
C LEU A 15 10.31 -4.71 -0.11
N CYS A 16 11.17 -4.95 0.90
CA CYS A 16 12.41 -5.69 0.65
C CYS A 16 12.08 -7.10 0.16
N ARG A 17 11.04 -7.72 0.74
CA ARG A 17 10.63 -9.05 0.28
C ARG A 17 10.11 -9.01 -1.14
N ARG A 18 9.30 -8.02 -1.49
CA ARG A 18 8.81 -7.88 -2.86
C ARG A 18 9.98 -7.76 -3.84
N ASP A 19 10.93 -6.87 -3.51
CA ASP A 19 12.07 -6.64 -4.40
C ASP A 19 12.94 -7.89 -4.52
N ALA A 20 13.13 -8.61 -3.40
CA ALA A 20 13.91 -9.84 -3.41
C ALA A 20 13.26 -10.90 -4.29
N GLU A 21 11.93 -11.02 -4.23
CA GLU A 21 11.20 -12.00 -5.04
C GLU A 21 11.31 -11.68 -6.52
N GLN A 22 11.42 -10.41 -6.88
CA GLN A 22 11.58 -10.03 -8.28
C GLN A 22 12.89 -10.55 -8.87
N VAL A 23 13.90 -10.80 -8.02
CA VAL A 23 15.16 -11.40 -8.45
C VAL A 23 15.28 -12.82 -7.94
N MET A 24 14.17 -13.43 -7.57
CA MET A 24 14.05 -14.83 -7.17
C MET A 24 14.90 -15.16 -5.94
N TYR A 25 15.05 -14.21 -5.03
CA TYR A 25 15.71 -14.45 -3.76
C TYR A 25 14.67 -14.71 -2.69
N TYR A 26 14.75 -15.85 -2.03
CA TYR A 26 13.78 -16.26 -1.03
C TYR A 26 14.41 -16.49 0.34
N GLY A 27 15.63 -16.03 0.53
CA GLY A 27 16.32 -16.15 1.80
C GLY A 27 15.90 -15.09 2.80
N PRO A 28 16.61 -15.00 3.94
CA PRO A 28 16.24 -14.03 4.98
C PRO A 28 16.33 -12.59 4.50
N ILE A 29 15.45 -11.76 5.06
CA ILE A 29 15.36 -10.33 4.76
C ILE A 29 15.52 -9.59 6.08
N GLN A 30 15.96 -8.33 6.00
CA GLN A 30 16.14 -7.49 7.18
C GLN A 30 14.89 -7.53 8.06
N ALA A 31 15.10 -7.85 9.35
CA ALA A 31 14.02 -7.92 10.31
C ALA A 31 14.25 -7.00 11.51
N ALA A 32 15.38 -6.31 11.57
CA ALA A 32 15.69 -5.38 12.68
C ALA A 32 15.40 -3.96 12.24
N GLY A 33 15.02 -3.10 13.21
CA GLY A 33 14.80 -1.69 12.94
C GLY A 33 13.61 -1.42 12.05
N LEU A 34 12.61 -2.29 12.10
CA LEU A 34 11.42 -2.12 11.25
C LEU A 34 10.44 -1.14 11.84
N HIS A 35 9.78 -0.40 10.96
CA HIS A 35 8.71 0.52 11.34
C HIS A 35 7.37 -0.08 10.98
N LYS A 36 6.37 0.09 11.84
CA LYS A 36 5.01 -0.31 11.52
C LYS A 36 4.40 0.78 10.64
N HIS A 37 4.15 0.43 9.39
CA HIS A 37 3.59 1.40 8.44
C HIS A 37 2.08 1.20 8.32
N HIS A 38 1.32 2.23 8.65
CA HIS A 38 -0.12 2.24 8.44
C HIS A 38 -0.36 2.60 6.98
N ILE A 39 -0.88 1.64 6.21
CA ILE A 39 -0.99 1.81 4.75
C ILE A 39 -1.94 2.95 4.41
N MET A 40 -3.08 3.02 5.10
CA MET A 40 -3.97 4.16 4.99
C MET A 40 -3.56 5.12 6.09
N PHE A 41 -2.77 6.13 5.74
CA PHE A 41 -2.24 7.03 6.75
C PHE A 41 -3.00 8.35 6.77
N GLY A 42 -2.56 9.26 7.65
CA GLY A 42 -3.27 10.49 7.88
C GLY A 42 -4.42 10.29 8.87
N ASN A 43 -5.32 11.25 8.93
CA ASN A 43 -6.45 11.21 9.84
C ASN A 43 -7.75 11.21 9.04
N PRO A 44 -8.60 10.17 9.15
CA PRO A 44 -8.59 9.08 10.11
C PRO A 44 -7.90 7.79 9.62
N GLY A 45 -7.13 7.85 8.53
CA GLY A 45 -6.58 6.65 7.91
C GLY A 45 -5.77 5.78 8.85
N ARG A 46 -4.96 6.40 9.72
CA ARG A 46 -4.14 5.64 10.66
C ARG A 46 -4.97 4.80 11.62
N LYS A 47 -6.03 5.39 12.16
CA LYS A 47 -6.92 4.66 13.07
C LYS A 47 -7.63 3.52 12.35
N LEU A 48 -8.04 3.77 11.11
CA LEU A 48 -8.72 2.77 10.32
C LEU A 48 -7.77 1.64 9.95
N SER A 49 -6.50 1.96 9.66
CA SER A 49 -5.49 0.93 9.41
C SER A 49 -5.33 0.01 10.62
N GLU A 50 -5.28 0.59 11.82
CA GLU A 50 -5.19 -0.23 13.03
C GLU A 50 -6.43 -1.10 13.22
N LYS A 51 -7.58 -0.53 12.96
CA LYS A 51 -8.85 -1.24 13.18
C LYS A 51 -9.00 -2.44 12.24
N TYR A 52 -8.59 -2.26 10.99
CA TYR A 52 -8.83 -3.28 9.97
C TYR A 52 -7.59 -4.09 9.59
N GLY A 53 -6.46 -3.84 10.27
CA GLY A 53 -5.24 -4.60 9.99
C GLY A 53 -4.56 -4.21 8.69
N LEU A 54 -4.68 -2.96 8.26
CA LEU A 54 -4.11 -2.49 7.00
C LEU A 54 -2.75 -1.85 7.28
N TRP A 55 -1.80 -2.70 7.68
CA TRP A 55 -0.46 -2.24 8.02
C TRP A 55 0.56 -3.31 7.68
N CYS A 56 1.82 -2.89 7.53
CA CYS A 56 2.90 -3.82 7.28
C CYS A 56 4.19 -3.27 7.90
N TRP A 57 5.22 -4.12 7.95
CA TRP A 57 6.53 -3.72 8.45
C TRP A 57 7.38 -3.21 7.29
N LEU A 58 8.06 -2.09 7.49
CA LEU A 58 8.98 -1.52 6.50
C LEU A 58 10.27 -1.12 7.18
N CYS A 59 11.39 -1.33 6.49
CA CYS A 59 12.67 -0.80 6.97
C CYS A 59 12.68 0.71 6.74
N VAL A 60 13.62 1.40 7.38
CA VAL A 60 13.66 2.86 7.29
C VAL A 60 13.82 3.33 5.84
N ARG A 61 14.59 2.60 5.03
CA ARG A 61 14.81 2.95 3.64
C ARG A 61 13.50 2.93 2.84
N HIS A 62 12.66 1.93 3.06
CA HIS A 62 11.38 1.84 2.35
C HIS A 62 10.28 2.66 3.01
N HIS A 63 10.47 3.06 4.26
CA HIS A 63 9.44 3.84 4.97
C HIS A 63 9.60 5.33 4.77
N THR A 64 10.81 5.87 4.99
CA THR A 64 10.99 7.32 4.99
C THR A 64 12.25 7.85 4.33
N SER A 65 13.37 7.10 4.32
CA SER A 65 14.68 7.73 4.10
C SER A 65 15.19 7.73 2.66
N SER A 66 14.61 6.95 1.76
CA SER A 66 15.10 6.90 0.38
C SER A 66 14.02 7.34 -0.60
N SER A 67 14.43 7.50 -1.86
CA SER A 67 13.48 7.83 -2.92
C SER A 67 12.47 6.71 -3.17
N GLU A 68 12.74 5.50 -2.67
CA GLU A 68 11.82 4.37 -2.77
C GLU A 68 10.85 4.30 -1.60
N ALA A 69 11.02 5.16 -0.60
CA ALA A 69 10.17 5.15 0.59
C ALA A 69 8.73 5.49 0.22
N VAL A 70 7.79 4.80 0.88
CA VAL A 70 6.37 4.97 0.55
C VAL A 70 5.90 6.41 0.73
N HIS A 71 6.49 7.14 1.66
CA HIS A 71 6.10 8.53 1.88
C HIS A 71 6.70 9.49 0.83
N LYS A 72 7.57 8.99 -0.05
CA LYS A 72 8.18 9.79 -1.12
C LYS A 72 7.96 9.19 -2.50
N ASN A 73 7.51 7.95 -2.58
CA ASN A 73 7.36 7.23 -3.84
C ASN A 73 5.91 6.81 -3.99
N ARG A 74 5.20 7.49 -4.89
CA ARG A 74 3.77 7.25 -5.07
C ARG A 74 3.47 5.85 -5.56
N GLU A 75 4.32 5.28 -6.41
CA GLU A 75 4.09 3.93 -6.92
C GLU A 75 4.11 2.90 -5.80
N ASN A 76 5.08 3.00 -4.89
CA ASN A 76 5.16 2.07 -3.77
C ASN A 76 4.00 2.29 -2.80
N ASP A 77 3.62 3.54 -2.57
CA ASP A 77 2.46 3.84 -1.74
C ASP A 77 1.19 3.22 -2.33
N LEU A 78 0.97 3.41 -3.63
CA LEU A 78 -0.23 2.87 -4.28
C LEU A 78 -0.18 1.35 -4.37
N TYR A 79 1.00 0.77 -4.55
CA TYR A 79 1.15 -0.67 -4.53
C TYR A 79 0.61 -1.26 -3.22
N LEU A 80 1.03 -0.69 -2.09
CA LEU A 80 0.55 -1.15 -0.80
C LEU A 80 -0.95 -0.92 -0.61
N LYS A 81 -1.45 0.22 -1.08
CA LYS A 81 -2.88 0.52 -0.95
C LYS A 81 -3.73 -0.43 -1.77
N ARG A 82 -3.26 -0.84 -2.96
CA ARG A 82 -3.97 -1.83 -3.74
C ARG A 82 -4.02 -3.18 -3.02
N LEU A 83 -2.88 -3.58 -2.44
CA LEU A 83 -2.85 -4.83 -1.68
C LEU A 83 -3.75 -4.76 -0.45
N ALA A 84 -3.79 -3.60 0.21
CA ALA A 84 -4.65 -3.43 1.38
C ALA A 84 -6.12 -3.59 0.99
N GLN A 85 -6.52 -2.96 -0.12
CA GLN A 85 -7.90 -3.08 -0.58
C GLN A 85 -8.23 -4.52 -0.98
N GLU A 86 -7.31 -5.19 -1.70
CA GLU A 86 -7.53 -6.57 -2.07
C GLU A 86 -7.73 -7.47 -0.85
N ALA A 87 -6.89 -7.28 0.16
CA ALA A 87 -6.99 -8.07 1.37
C ALA A 87 -8.30 -7.78 2.10
N PHE A 88 -8.70 -6.52 2.16
CA PHE A 88 -9.97 -6.13 2.78
C PHE A 88 -11.14 -6.79 2.05
N GLU A 89 -11.13 -6.74 0.73
CA GLU A 89 -12.25 -7.24 -0.06
C GLU A 89 -12.32 -8.76 -0.08
N SER A 90 -11.31 -9.45 0.43
CA SER A 90 -11.41 -10.90 0.56
C SER A 90 -12.40 -11.30 1.65
N ASN A 91 -12.72 -10.41 2.59
CA ASN A 91 -13.66 -10.67 3.69
C ASN A 91 -14.76 -9.64 3.80
N HIS A 92 -14.73 -8.59 2.97
CA HIS A 92 -15.70 -7.50 2.97
C HIS A 92 -16.03 -7.13 1.54
N SER A 93 -17.04 -6.31 1.35
CA SER A 93 -17.43 -5.89 0.01
C SER A 93 -16.68 -4.64 -0.43
N ARG A 94 -16.69 -4.40 -1.74
CA ARG A 94 -16.19 -3.14 -2.30
C ARG A 94 -16.98 -1.96 -1.76
N ASP A 95 -18.29 -2.13 -1.58
CA ASP A 95 -19.12 -1.07 -1.05
C ASP A 95 -18.69 -0.66 0.35
N GLU A 96 -18.35 -1.64 1.18
CA GLU A 96 -17.84 -1.33 2.52
C GLU A 96 -16.52 -0.55 2.46
N TRP A 97 -15.62 -0.97 1.57
CA TRP A 97 -14.36 -0.26 1.39
C TRP A 97 -14.62 1.20 0.99
N MET A 98 -15.50 1.41 0.02
CA MET A 98 -15.80 2.75 -0.47
C MET A 98 -16.46 3.61 0.58
N GLN A 99 -17.31 3.03 1.43
CA GLN A 99 -17.93 3.77 2.51
C GLN A 99 -16.90 4.24 3.55
N ILE A 100 -15.87 3.44 3.77
CA ILE A 100 -14.86 3.73 4.79
C ILE A 100 -13.75 4.63 4.23
N PHE A 101 -13.21 4.31 3.07
CA PHE A 101 -12.02 4.96 2.54
C PHE A 101 -12.28 5.88 1.36
N GLU A 102 -13.43 5.80 0.74
CA GLU A 102 -13.92 6.75 -0.27
C GLU A 102 -13.09 6.78 -1.56
N LYS A 103 -12.15 5.86 -1.73
CA LYS A 103 -11.33 5.81 -2.94
C LYS A 103 -11.04 4.38 -3.33
N ASN A 104 -11.21 4.07 -4.62
CA ASN A 104 -10.98 2.74 -5.16
C ASN A 104 -9.58 2.68 -5.76
N TYR A 105 -8.70 1.87 -5.15
CA TYR A 105 -7.34 1.68 -5.65
C TYR A 105 -7.22 0.52 -6.62
N LEU A 106 -8.29 -0.25 -6.81
CA LEU A 106 -8.28 -1.43 -7.66
C LEU A 106 -8.88 -1.18 -9.04
N SER A 107 -9.33 0.06 -9.29
CA SER A 107 -9.89 0.39 -10.60
C SER A 107 -8.86 0.19 -11.69
N SER A 108 -9.20 -0.56 -12.70
CA SER A 108 -8.33 -0.78 -13.84
C SER A 108 -8.56 0.25 -14.94
N GLU A 109 -9.57 1.10 -14.79
CA GLU A 109 -9.80 2.14 -15.78
C GLU A 109 -8.65 3.08 -15.78
N PRO A 110 -8.20 3.21 -16.85
CA PRO A 110 -7.04 4.06 -16.99
C PRO A 110 -7.40 5.51 -16.92
N LYS A 111 -8.26 4.86 -16.58
CA LYS A 111 -8.42 5.28 -16.59
C LYS A 111 -8.51 6.16 -16.76
N SER A 112 -8.98 6.50 -17.24
CA SER A 112 -9.11 6.85 -17.44
C SER A 112 -9.25 7.70 -16.91
N GLN A 113 -9.56 8.07 -17.13
CA GLN A 113 -9.62 8.43 -16.64
C GLN A 113 -9.38 9.22 -15.97
N GLU A 114 -9.62 9.54 -16.09
CA GLU A 114 -9.41 9.82 -15.36
C GLU A 114 -8.83 10.33 -15.05
N ASP A 115 -9.09 10.93 -15.49
CA ASP A 115 -8.57 11.14 -15.05
C ASP A 115 -8.07 11.73 -14.98
N ALA A 116 -8.60 11.72 -15.75
CA ALA A 116 -8.29 11.81 -15.54
C ALA A 116 -7.94 12.64 -15.14
N LYS A 117 -8.29 12.85 -15.39
CA LYS A 117 -8.01 13.23 -14.86
C LYS A 117 -7.36 13.61 -14.61
N GLU A 118 -7.28 13.87 -15.01
CA GLU A 118 -6.61 13.86 -14.68
C GLU A 118 -5.91 14.05 -14.68
N SER A 119 -6.39 14.47 -15.31
CA SER A 119 -5.68 14.25 -15.29
C SER A 119 -5.03 14.70 -15.42
N GLN A 120 -5.30 14.62 -15.85
CA GLN A 120 -4.69 14.51 -15.96
C GLN A 120 -4.05 14.62 -15.92
N GLU A 121 -4.27 14.65 -16.54
CA GLU A 121 -3.63 14.33 -16.55
C GLU A 121 -2.95 14.12 -16.59
N VAL A 122 -3.51 14.74 -17.20
CA VAL A 122 -2.92 14.14 -17.24
C VAL A 122 -2.38 14.04 -17.27
N GLY A 123 -2.62 14.65 -17.89
CA GLY A 123 -2.40 13.98 -17.96
C GLY A 123 -1.84 13.96 -17.87
N PHE A 124 -1.85 13.41 -18.05
CA PHE A 124 -1.24 13.01 -17.94
C PHE A 124 -0.77 12.77 -17.95
N TRP A 125 -1.29 12.94 -18.39
CA TRP A 125 -0.82 12.42 -18.23
C TRP A 125 -0.60 12.11 -18.26
N LEU A 126 -0.87 11.98 -18.46
CA LEU A 126 -0.81 11.40 -18.30
C LEU A 126 -0.62 11.25 -18.25
N ILE A 127 -0.87 11.38 -18.85
CA ILE A 127 -0.80 10.89 -18.59
C ILE A 127 -0.72 10.88 -18.24
N GLU A 128 -0.94 10.63 -18.54
CA GLU A 128 -0.96 10.33 -18.19
C GLU A 128 -0.82 10.19 -17.65
#